data_5acc690ef237a74b6fb081aff1e758bd
#
_entry.id   5acc690ef237a74b6fb081aff1e758bd
#
_cell.length_a   1.000
_cell.length_b   1.000
_cell.length_c   1.000
_cell.angle_alpha   90.00
_cell.angle_beta   90.00
_cell.angle_gamma   90.00
#
_symmetry.space_group_name_H-M   'P 1'
#
loop_
_entity.id
_entity.type
_entity.pdbx_description
1 polymer ?
#
loop_
_entity_poly.entity_id
_entity_poly.type
_entity_poly.pdbx_seq_one_letter_code
_entity_poly.pdbx_strand_id
1 'polypeptide(L)'
;LALNCSIAPFSRFARKNYFYPDMPKNFQTSQYDEPICSNGFLNVTIETEEGPREFRIEIERVHMEEDTGKSLHMGGATGRIHGAEYSLLDYNRAGIPLVEIVTKPIEGTGRYAPEVARAYVAELRDILRSLGVSDVKMEQGSLRCDANVSLRPIGVEKFGTRSETKNVNSLRSVERAVRSEMIRHAGVLDGGKRVIPETRHFHEDTGVTTAGRSKEQAEDYRYFPEPDLVPVNPDAALIERLRAALPENPAERRKRLAGEWGFAEMEFRDVVNAGLLDVIEEAIAAGAKPQAARKWY
;
A
#
# COMPACT_ATOMS: atom_id res chain seq x y z
N LEU A 1 3.55 -15.18 1.73
CA LEU A 1 4.44 -15.73 2.76
C LEU A 1 5.07 -14.61 3.59
N ALA A 2 5.76 -13.64 2.98
CA ALA A 2 6.43 -12.54 3.70
C ALA A 2 5.48 -11.66 4.55
N LEU A 3 4.18 -11.69 4.27
CA LEU A 3 3.14 -11.00 5.03
C LEU A 3 2.39 -11.93 6.00
N ASN A 4 2.96 -13.08 6.32
CA ASN A 4 2.37 -14.07 7.22
C ASN A 4 0.95 -14.52 6.85
N CYS A 5 0.60 -14.45 5.56
CA CYS A 5 -0.70 -14.89 5.08
C CYS A 5 -0.80 -16.41 5.00
N SER A 6 -2.01 -16.93 5.21
CA SER A 6 -2.37 -18.28 4.87
C SER A 6 -2.52 -18.43 3.36
N ILE A 7 -1.77 -19.35 2.74
CA ILE A 7 -1.86 -19.62 1.32
C ILE A 7 -3.10 -20.48 1.04
N ALA A 8 -3.91 -20.05 0.08
CA ALA A 8 -5.08 -20.81 -0.32
C ALA A 8 -4.68 -22.11 -1.05
N PRO A 9 -5.28 -23.27 -0.73
CA PRO A 9 -5.03 -24.49 -1.46
C PRO A 9 -5.59 -24.45 -2.88
N PHE A 10 -6.47 -23.52 -3.16
CA PHE A 10 -7.10 -23.25 -4.44
C PHE A 10 -7.33 -21.76 -4.61
N SER A 11 -6.97 -21.23 -5.76
CA SER A 11 -7.23 -19.85 -6.17
C SER A 11 -7.57 -19.84 -7.65
N ARG A 12 -8.43 -18.90 -8.06
CA ARG A 12 -8.88 -18.80 -9.44
C ARG A 12 -8.99 -17.34 -9.86
N PHE A 13 -8.65 -17.08 -11.11
CA PHE A 13 -8.92 -15.79 -11.72
C PHE A 13 -10.37 -15.70 -12.19
N ALA A 14 -10.93 -14.52 -12.05
CA ALA A 14 -12.24 -14.12 -12.57
C ALA A 14 -12.11 -12.88 -13.44
N ARG A 15 -13.13 -12.62 -14.26
CA ARG A 15 -13.26 -11.40 -15.03
C ARG A 15 -14.08 -10.39 -14.24
N LYS A 16 -13.46 -9.26 -13.90
CA LYS A 16 -14.11 -8.07 -13.36
C LYS A 16 -14.54 -7.19 -14.53
N ASN A 17 -15.83 -7.21 -14.87
CA ASN A 17 -16.33 -6.57 -16.07
C ASN A 17 -16.64 -5.08 -15.81
N TYR A 18 -16.06 -4.21 -16.61
CA TYR A 18 -16.36 -2.78 -16.65
C TYR A 18 -15.87 -2.15 -17.95
N PHE A 19 -16.49 -1.04 -18.33
CA PHE A 19 -16.17 -0.34 -19.57
C PHE A 19 -15.42 0.94 -19.25
N TYR A 20 -14.12 0.96 -19.59
CA TYR A 20 -13.30 2.15 -19.43
C TYR A 20 -12.27 2.23 -20.55
N PRO A 21 -11.93 3.43 -21.05
CA PRO A 21 -11.03 3.57 -22.20
C PRO A 21 -9.65 2.96 -22.01
N ASP A 22 -9.12 2.91 -20.78
CA ASP A 22 -7.82 2.31 -20.45
C ASP A 22 -7.87 0.78 -20.26
N MET A 23 -9.07 0.18 -20.40
CA MET A 23 -9.29 -1.28 -20.36
C MET A 23 -10.00 -1.74 -21.63
N PRO A 24 -9.29 -1.86 -22.77
CA PRO A 24 -9.92 -2.08 -24.09
C PRO A 24 -10.64 -3.42 -24.23
N LYS A 25 -10.32 -4.43 -23.44
CA LYS A 25 -11.00 -5.73 -23.42
C LYS A 25 -12.26 -5.75 -22.55
N ASN A 26 -12.61 -4.62 -21.89
CA ASN A 26 -13.79 -4.42 -21.07
C ASN A 26 -13.89 -5.30 -19.81
N PHE A 27 -12.78 -5.90 -19.40
CA PHE A 27 -12.67 -6.60 -18.13
C PHE A 27 -11.24 -6.58 -17.62
N GLN A 28 -11.07 -6.66 -16.31
CA GLN A 28 -9.79 -6.86 -15.63
C GLN A 28 -9.78 -8.27 -15.06
N THR A 29 -8.72 -9.02 -15.33
CA THR A 29 -8.48 -10.33 -14.70
C THR A 29 -8.09 -10.11 -13.24
N SER A 30 -8.76 -10.79 -12.30
CA SER A 30 -8.55 -10.60 -10.86
C SER A 30 -8.87 -11.86 -10.07
N GLN A 31 -8.13 -12.13 -8.99
CA GLN A 31 -8.42 -13.18 -8.00
C GLN A 31 -9.25 -12.63 -6.82
N TYR A 32 -9.98 -11.55 -6.98
CA TYR A 32 -10.67 -10.85 -5.89
C TYR A 32 -11.56 -11.76 -5.04
N ASP A 33 -12.34 -12.64 -5.67
CA ASP A 33 -13.31 -13.55 -5.03
C ASP A 33 -12.68 -14.85 -4.53
N GLU A 34 -11.56 -15.29 -5.11
CA GLU A 34 -10.79 -16.47 -4.71
C GLU A 34 -9.29 -16.16 -4.61
N PRO A 35 -8.89 -15.34 -3.62
CA PRO A 35 -7.54 -14.81 -3.52
C PRO A 35 -6.50 -15.89 -3.24
N ILE A 36 -5.26 -15.68 -3.71
CA ILE A 36 -4.15 -16.61 -3.48
C ILE A 36 -3.78 -16.73 -2.00
N CYS A 37 -4.03 -15.72 -1.19
CA CYS A 37 -3.81 -15.81 0.25
C CYS A 37 -4.63 -14.80 1.05
N SER A 38 -4.81 -15.08 2.33
CA SER A 38 -5.63 -14.30 3.27
C SER A 38 -5.09 -14.37 4.70
N ASN A 39 -5.70 -13.57 5.58
CA ASN A 39 -5.45 -13.62 7.03
C ASN A 39 -3.97 -13.48 7.42
N GLY A 40 -3.28 -12.52 6.81
CA GLY A 40 -1.92 -12.19 7.16
C GLY A 40 -1.81 -11.05 8.17
N PHE A 41 -0.58 -10.65 8.44
CA PHE A 41 -0.31 -9.46 9.24
C PHE A 41 1.09 -8.91 8.99
N LEU A 42 1.25 -7.65 9.35
CA LEU A 42 2.51 -6.94 9.37
C LEU A 42 2.57 -6.08 10.64
N ASN A 43 3.66 -6.16 11.37
CA ASN A 43 3.90 -5.28 12.51
C ASN A 43 4.68 -4.06 12.07
N VAL A 44 4.30 -2.89 12.55
CA VAL A 44 5.00 -1.64 12.32
C VAL A 44 5.24 -0.91 13.63
N THR A 45 6.38 -0.26 13.75
CA THR A 45 6.73 0.55 14.91
C THR A 45 6.77 2.02 14.50
N ILE A 46 6.18 2.88 15.30
CA ILE A 46 6.29 4.33 15.17
C ILE A 46 6.85 4.93 16.45
N GLU A 47 7.53 6.06 16.32
CA GLU A 47 7.92 6.86 17.48
C GLU A 47 6.72 7.67 17.97
N THR A 48 6.48 7.64 19.27
CA THR A 48 5.46 8.43 19.95
C THR A 48 6.09 9.28 21.06
N GLU A 49 5.34 10.19 21.63
CA GLU A 49 5.79 11.00 22.78
C GLU A 49 6.16 10.14 24.00
N GLU A 50 5.64 8.91 24.08
CA GLU A 50 5.87 7.95 25.17
C GLU A 50 6.96 6.92 24.82
N GLY A 51 7.60 7.06 23.63
CA GLY A 51 8.58 6.15 23.07
C GLY A 51 8.04 5.30 21.92
N PRO A 52 8.81 4.32 21.43
CA PRO A 52 8.43 3.47 20.31
C PRO A 52 7.19 2.64 20.66
N ARG A 53 6.23 2.62 19.74
CA ARG A 53 5.00 1.83 19.87
C ARG A 53 4.77 0.97 18.63
N GLU A 54 4.53 -0.31 18.85
CA GLU A 54 4.23 -1.28 17.83
C GLU A 54 2.72 -1.38 17.57
N PHE A 55 2.36 -1.50 16.29
CA PHE A 55 1.00 -1.73 15.82
C PHE A 55 0.99 -2.94 14.89
N ARG A 56 0.05 -3.86 15.14
CA ARG A 56 -0.21 -4.99 14.27
C ARG A 56 -1.27 -4.61 13.25
N ILE A 57 -0.90 -4.70 11.98
CA ILE A 57 -1.78 -4.43 10.84
C ILE A 57 -2.22 -5.78 10.28
N GLU A 58 -3.48 -6.10 10.41
CA GLU A 58 -4.04 -7.33 9.84
C GLU A 58 -4.30 -7.16 8.36
N ILE A 59 -3.91 -8.18 7.58
CA ILE A 59 -4.15 -8.27 6.14
C ILE A 59 -5.31 -9.21 5.90
N GLU A 60 -6.34 -8.71 5.24
CA GLU A 60 -7.52 -9.50 4.91
C GLU A 60 -7.21 -10.49 3.80
N ARG A 61 -6.62 -9.99 2.70
CA ARG A 61 -6.25 -10.81 1.53
C ARG A 61 -5.13 -10.17 0.74
N VAL A 62 -4.47 -11.00 -0.03
CA VAL A 62 -3.59 -10.61 -1.13
C VAL A 62 -4.02 -11.39 -2.36
N HIS A 63 -4.25 -10.69 -3.46
CA HIS A 63 -4.66 -11.31 -4.71
C HIS A 63 -3.95 -10.68 -5.91
N MET A 64 -3.86 -11.45 -6.98
CA MET A 64 -3.28 -10.99 -8.24
C MET A 64 -4.35 -10.41 -9.14
N GLU A 65 -3.95 -9.41 -9.90
CA GLU A 65 -4.71 -8.75 -10.94
C GLU A 65 -3.83 -8.48 -12.15
N GLU A 66 -4.38 -7.85 -13.15
CA GLU A 66 -3.63 -7.19 -14.21
C GLU A 66 -3.79 -5.67 -14.11
N ASP A 67 -2.75 -4.93 -14.48
CA ASP A 67 -2.85 -3.47 -14.52
C ASP A 67 -3.58 -2.99 -15.79
N THR A 68 -4.16 -1.81 -15.71
CA THR A 68 -4.84 -1.14 -16.82
C THR A 68 -3.86 -0.24 -17.57
N GLY A 69 -4.28 0.30 -18.70
CA GLY A 69 -3.61 1.41 -19.35
C GLY A 69 -3.62 2.68 -18.47
N LYS A 70 -3.10 3.75 -18.98
CA LYS A 70 -3.05 5.06 -18.33
C LYS A 70 -3.77 6.08 -19.19
N SER A 71 -4.70 6.83 -18.60
CA SER A 71 -5.34 7.97 -19.25
C SER A 71 -4.64 9.26 -18.83
N LEU A 72 -4.22 10.06 -19.81
CA LEU A 72 -3.62 11.38 -19.61
C LEU A 72 -4.59 12.43 -20.13
N HIS A 73 -5.06 13.31 -19.27
CA HIS A 73 -6.01 14.36 -19.63
C HIS A 73 -5.27 15.66 -19.96
N MET A 74 -5.39 16.10 -21.20
CA MET A 74 -4.62 17.19 -21.80
C MET A 74 -5.48 18.45 -21.97
N GLY A 75 -4.82 19.63 -22.04
CA GLY A 75 -5.48 20.93 -22.27
C GLY A 75 -6.16 21.58 -21.07
N GLY A 76 -6.27 20.85 -19.93
CA GLY A 76 -6.87 21.37 -18.71
C GLY A 76 -5.86 21.81 -17.66
N ALA A 77 -6.21 22.81 -16.84
CA ALA A 77 -5.34 23.32 -15.77
C ALA A 77 -5.05 22.31 -14.65
N THR A 78 -5.85 21.23 -14.52
CA THR A 78 -5.81 20.30 -13.37
C THR A 78 -5.35 18.89 -13.74
N GLY A 79 -5.11 18.58 -15.01
CA GLY A 79 -4.83 17.20 -15.48
C GLY A 79 -5.99 16.23 -15.25
N ARG A 80 -7.20 16.71 -14.99
CA ARG A 80 -8.42 15.91 -14.77
C ARG A 80 -9.27 15.89 -16.03
N ILE A 81 -10.16 14.88 -16.13
CA ILE A 81 -11.10 14.75 -17.24
C ILE A 81 -12.01 15.98 -17.38
N HIS A 82 -12.44 16.57 -16.26
CA HIS A 82 -13.19 17.81 -16.28
C HIS A 82 -12.27 18.97 -16.66
N GLY A 83 -12.61 19.64 -17.77
CA GLY A 83 -11.83 20.73 -18.35
C GLY A 83 -10.69 20.29 -19.26
N ALA A 84 -10.50 18.99 -19.50
CA ALA A 84 -9.58 18.51 -20.51
C ALA A 84 -10.20 18.63 -21.90
N GLU A 85 -9.38 19.06 -22.86
CA GLU A 85 -9.78 19.15 -24.27
C GLU A 85 -9.81 17.75 -24.93
N TYR A 86 -8.86 16.89 -24.55
CA TYR A 86 -8.77 15.50 -25.01
C TYR A 86 -8.00 14.64 -23.99
N SER A 87 -8.05 13.33 -24.20
CA SER A 87 -7.29 12.36 -23.40
C SER A 87 -6.43 11.50 -24.30
N LEU A 88 -5.19 11.26 -23.87
CA LEU A 88 -4.31 10.27 -24.46
C LEU A 88 -4.40 8.98 -23.65
N LEU A 89 -4.37 7.84 -24.35
CA LEU A 89 -4.34 6.52 -23.73
C LEU A 89 -2.97 5.91 -23.96
N ASP A 90 -2.32 5.52 -22.88
CA ASP A 90 -1.05 4.81 -22.88
C ASP A 90 -1.27 3.39 -22.37
N TYR A 91 -1.06 2.41 -23.23
CA TYR A 91 -1.25 0.99 -22.92
C TYR A 91 0.05 0.26 -22.52
N ASN A 92 1.18 0.95 -22.35
CA ASN A 92 2.46 0.31 -22.06
C ASN A 92 2.47 -0.53 -20.77
N ARG A 93 1.62 -0.22 -19.81
CA ARG A 93 1.48 -1.02 -18.59
C ARG A 93 0.26 -1.96 -18.59
N ALA A 94 -0.62 -1.89 -19.58
CA ALA A 94 -1.81 -2.73 -19.65
C ALA A 94 -1.42 -4.22 -19.68
N GLY A 95 -2.03 -5.01 -18.80
CA GLY A 95 -1.75 -6.44 -18.66
C GLY A 95 -0.50 -6.78 -17.83
N ILE A 96 0.25 -5.80 -17.33
CA ILE A 96 1.33 -6.07 -16.38
C ILE A 96 0.73 -6.69 -15.10
N PRO A 97 1.34 -7.77 -14.55
CA PRO A 97 0.88 -8.35 -13.30
C PRO A 97 0.86 -7.31 -12.16
N LEU A 98 -0.26 -7.25 -11.45
CA LEU A 98 -0.50 -6.39 -10.32
C LEU A 98 -0.86 -7.24 -9.11
N VAL A 99 -0.43 -6.84 -7.92
CA VAL A 99 -0.80 -7.46 -6.64
C VAL A 99 -1.54 -6.43 -5.81
N GLU A 100 -2.76 -6.77 -5.39
CA GLU A 100 -3.50 -5.95 -4.43
C GLU A 100 -3.40 -6.55 -3.03
N ILE A 101 -3.00 -5.74 -2.06
CA ILE A 101 -2.88 -6.09 -0.65
C ILE A 101 -3.92 -5.28 0.11
N VAL A 102 -4.89 -5.95 0.70
CA VAL A 102 -6.00 -5.32 1.40
C VAL A 102 -5.88 -5.58 2.89
N THR A 103 -5.85 -4.52 3.69
CA THR A 103 -5.86 -4.63 5.15
C THR A 103 -7.28 -4.76 5.68
N LYS A 104 -7.43 -5.41 6.84
CA LYS A 104 -8.61 -5.19 7.67
C LYS A 104 -8.59 -3.75 8.22
N PRO A 105 -9.72 -3.25 8.77
CA PRO A 105 -9.70 -1.97 9.47
C PRO A 105 -8.62 -1.95 10.54
N ILE A 106 -7.79 -0.89 10.54
CA ILE A 106 -6.71 -0.71 11.51
C ILE A 106 -7.25 0.06 12.69
N GLU A 107 -7.49 -0.66 13.78
CA GLU A 107 -8.10 -0.10 14.99
C GLU A 107 -7.06 0.27 16.05
N GLY A 108 -7.48 1.05 17.05
CA GLY A 108 -6.64 1.37 18.21
C GLY A 108 -5.50 2.34 17.95
N THR A 109 -5.41 2.91 16.76
CA THR A 109 -4.36 3.86 16.39
C THR A 109 -4.62 5.27 16.93
N GLY A 110 -5.88 5.65 17.09
CA GLY A 110 -6.26 6.97 17.57
C GLY A 110 -5.62 8.09 16.74
N ARG A 111 -4.98 9.04 17.41
CA ARG A 111 -4.30 10.19 16.77
C ARG A 111 -3.10 9.79 15.91
N TYR A 112 -2.56 8.60 16.11
CA TYR A 112 -1.39 8.08 15.39
C TYR A 112 -1.72 7.37 14.07
N ALA A 113 -3.00 7.32 13.67
CA ALA A 113 -3.40 6.67 12.41
C ALA A 113 -2.61 7.17 11.18
N PRO A 114 -2.31 8.47 11.02
CA PRO A 114 -1.49 8.95 9.90
C PRO A 114 -0.07 8.36 9.88
N GLU A 115 0.60 8.36 11.04
CA GLU A 115 1.96 7.83 11.20
C GLU A 115 2.00 6.32 11.00
N VAL A 116 1.00 5.61 11.52
CA VAL A 116 0.85 4.15 11.35
C VAL A 116 0.62 3.80 9.87
N ALA A 117 -0.22 4.54 9.17
CA ALA A 117 -0.45 4.33 7.75
C ALA A 117 0.83 4.54 6.92
N ARG A 118 1.59 5.59 7.20
CA ARG A 118 2.90 5.83 6.57
C ARG A 118 3.87 4.70 6.86
N ALA A 119 4.00 4.28 8.12
CA ALA A 119 4.90 3.22 8.54
C ALA A 119 4.55 1.88 7.87
N TYR A 120 3.26 1.57 7.76
CA TYR A 120 2.77 0.38 7.06
C TYR A 120 3.19 0.37 5.59
N VAL A 121 2.94 1.44 4.86
CA VAL A 121 3.30 1.53 3.44
C VAL A 121 4.82 1.50 3.25
N ALA A 122 5.60 2.11 4.18
CA ALA A 122 7.06 2.08 4.15
C ALA A 122 7.59 0.66 4.33
N GLU A 123 7.09 -0.08 5.32
CA GLU A 123 7.52 -1.46 5.58
C GLU A 123 7.12 -2.39 4.43
N LEU A 124 5.90 -2.24 3.91
CA LEU A 124 5.44 -2.99 2.75
C LEU A 124 6.32 -2.73 1.53
N ARG A 125 6.69 -1.47 1.28
CA ARG A 125 7.62 -1.08 0.22
C ARG A 125 8.97 -1.80 0.35
N ASP A 126 9.53 -1.83 1.55
CA ASP A 126 10.82 -2.46 1.81
C ASP A 126 10.75 -3.99 1.61
N ILE A 127 9.67 -4.63 2.05
CA ILE A 127 9.42 -6.05 1.81
C ILE A 127 9.32 -6.35 0.31
N LEU A 128 8.52 -5.62 -0.44
CA LEU A 128 8.35 -5.85 -1.88
C LEU A 128 9.65 -5.62 -2.66
N ARG A 129 10.46 -4.65 -2.25
CA ARG A 129 11.79 -4.40 -2.82
C ARG A 129 12.74 -5.55 -2.51
N SER A 130 12.81 -6.02 -1.26
CA SER A 130 13.69 -7.11 -0.86
C SER A 130 13.36 -8.43 -1.56
N LEU A 131 12.09 -8.64 -1.91
CA LEU A 131 11.62 -9.78 -2.71
C LEU A 131 11.95 -9.64 -4.21
N GLY A 132 12.38 -8.46 -4.67
CA GLY A 132 12.65 -8.19 -6.08
C GLY A 132 11.41 -8.20 -6.99
N VAL A 133 10.19 -8.07 -6.42
CA VAL A 133 8.93 -8.15 -7.18
C VAL A 133 8.46 -6.81 -7.72
N SER A 134 9.00 -5.70 -7.22
CA SER A 134 8.68 -4.34 -7.67
C SER A 134 9.83 -3.38 -7.35
N ASP A 135 9.99 -2.32 -8.17
CA ASP A 135 10.88 -1.20 -7.87
C ASP A 135 10.27 -0.21 -6.86
N VAL A 136 9.00 -0.40 -6.52
CA VAL A 136 8.20 0.29 -5.49
C VAL A 136 8.23 1.82 -5.55
N LYS A 137 8.32 2.37 -6.75
CA LYS A 137 8.34 3.81 -7.00
C LYS A 137 6.92 4.37 -7.05
N MET A 138 6.51 5.02 -5.96
CA MET A 138 5.16 5.58 -5.83
C MET A 138 4.92 6.70 -6.85
N GLU A 139 5.91 7.53 -7.11
CA GLU A 139 5.85 8.63 -8.08
C GLU A 139 5.71 8.16 -9.53
N GLN A 140 6.12 6.93 -9.83
CA GLN A 140 5.96 6.30 -11.14
C GLN A 140 4.73 5.38 -11.24
N GLY A 141 4.04 5.17 -10.10
CA GLY A 141 2.85 4.33 -10.01
C GLY A 141 3.12 2.83 -9.92
N SER A 142 4.40 2.42 -9.65
CA SER A 142 4.73 1.01 -9.40
C SER A 142 4.24 0.51 -8.03
N LEU A 143 4.02 1.43 -7.09
CA LEU A 143 3.32 1.20 -5.83
C LEU A 143 2.26 2.28 -5.68
N ARG A 144 1.03 1.87 -5.46
CA ARG A 144 -0.11 2.77 -5.26
C ARG A 144 -0.75 2.48 -3.92
N CYS A 145 -1.27 3.50 -3.26
CA CYS A 145 -1.95 3.36 -1.98
C CYS A 145 -3.26 4.14 -2.03
N ASP A 146 -4.36 3.46 -1.73
CA ASP A 146 -5.66 4.06 -1.48
C ASP A 146 -5.91 4.01 0.03
N ALA A 147 -6.20 5.15 0.65
CA ALA A 147 -6.44 5.26 2.08
C ALA A 147 -7.94 5.38 2.37
N ASN A 148 -8.47 4.41 3.13
CA ASN A 148 -9.84 4.45 3.63
C ASN A 148 -9.84 4.95 5.07
N VAL A 149 -10.54 6.06 5.34
CA VAL A 149 -10.60 6.68 6.66
C VAL A 149 -12.04 6.74 7.14
N SER A 150 -12.26 6.34 8.40
CA SER A 150 -13.51 6.57 9.12
C SER A 150 -13.24 6.96 10.56
N LEU A 151 -14.09 7.78 11.15
CA LEU A 151 -14.04 8.12 12.58
C LEU A 151 -15.31 7.64 13.27
N ARG A 152 -15.15 7.31 14.54
CA ARG A 152 -16.25 6.98 15.46
C ARG A 152 -15.97 7.59 16.83
N PRO A 153 -17.00 7.89 17.64
CA PRO A 153 -16.81 8.32 19.02
C PRO A 153 -16.09 7.23 19.82
N ILE A 154 -15.33 7.65 20.83
CA ILE A 154 -14.66 6.72 21.75
C ILE A 154 -15.73 5.88 22.46
N GLY A 155 -15.51 4.57 22.54
CA GLY A 155 -16.42 3.61 23.17
C GLY A 155 -17.55 3.10 22.26
N VAL A 156 -17.64 3.58 21.02
CA VAL A 156 -18.60 3.06 20.02
C VAL A 156 -17.91 1.97 19.20
N GLU A 157 -18.47 0.77 19.17
CA GLU A 157 -17.91 -0.37 18.42
C GLU A 157 -18.14 -0.25 16.89
N LYS A 158 -19.31 0.25 16.52
CA LYS A 158 -19.69 0.38 15.10
C LYS A 158 -18.82 1.40 14.39
N PHE A 159 -18.20 1.00 13.28
CA PHE A 159 -17.43 1.91 12.41
C PHE A 159 -18.29 3.06 11.87
N GLY A 160 -17.67 4.22 11.77
CA GLY A 160 -18.24 5.35 11.05
C GLY A 160 -18.24 5.13 9.54
N THR A 161 -18.90 6.02 8.83
CA THR A 161 -18.87 6.05 7.36
C THR A 161 -17.46 6.36 6.89
N ARG A 162 -16.95 5.57 5.95
CA ARG A 162 -15.62 5.75 5.38
C ARG A 162 -15.63 6.66 4.15
N SER A 163 -14.55 7.40 3.96
CA SER A 163 -14.14 7.96 2.67
C SER A 163 -12.89 7.27 2.16
N GLU A 164 -12.77 7.14 0.85
CA GLU A 164 -11.61 6.58 0.17
C GLU A 164 -10.79 7.71 -0.46
N THR A 165 -9.53 7.84 -0.10
CA THR A 165 -8.64 8.85 -0.67
C THR A 165 -7.71 8.21 -1.68
N LYS A 166 -7.75 8.70 -2.91
CA LYS A 166 -6.90 8.31 -4.03
C LYS A 166 -5.85 9.37 -4.36
N ASN A 167 -4.97 9.04 -5.29
CA ASN A 167 -3.91 9.93 -5.76
C ASN A 167 -2.87 10.26 -4.66
N VAL A 168 -2.44 9.22 -3.95
CA VAL A 168 -1.43 9.33 -2.89
C VAL A 168 -0.11 8.78 -3.44
N ASN A 169 0.82 9.66 -3.77
CA ASN A 169 1.99 9.35 -4.58
C ASN A 169 3.31 9.30 -3.79
N SER A 170 3.27 9.44 -2.46
CA SER A 170 4.44 9.35 -1.61
C SER A 170 4.07 8.91 -0.19
N LEU A 171 5.05 8.43 0.59
CA LEU A 171 4.84 8.09 2.01
C LEU A 171 4.38 9.29 2.83
N ARG A 172 4.91 10.49 2.52
CA ARG A 172 4.50 11.74 3.16
C ARG A 172 3.05 12.06 2.82
N SER A 173 2.64 11.83 1.60
CA SER A 173 1.26 12.06 1.16
C SER A 173 0.28 11.09 1.78
N VAL A 174 0.67 9.83 2.04
CA VAL A 174 -0.15 8.87 2.82
C VAL A 174 -0.48 9.44 4.20
N GLU A 175 0.54 9.87 4.95
CA GLU A 175 0.36 10.46 6.27
C GLU A 175 -0.53 11.71 6.23
N ARG A 176 -0.23 12.65 5.31
CA ARG A 176 -0.98 13.91 5.18
C ARG A 176 -2.42 13.69 4.73
N ALA A 177 -2.68 12.76 3.82
CA ALA A 177 -4.02 12.43 3.35
C ALA A 177 -4.88 11.85 4.47
N VAL A 178 -4.35 10.88 5.23
CA VAL A 178 -5.07 10.32 6.39
C VAL A 178 -5.35 11.39 7.42
N ARG A 179 -4.37 12.24 7.76
CA ARG A 179 -4.54 13.36 8.71
C ARG A 179 -5.60 14.36 8.25
N SER A 180 -5.58 14.74 6.98
CA SER A 180 -6.56 15.65 6.38
C SER A 180 -7.98 15.07 6.46
N GLU A 181 -8.17 13.79 6.16
CA GLU A 181 -9.47 13.15 6.24
C GLU A 181 -9.95 12.99 7.69
N MET A 182 -9.07 12.70 8.63
CA MET A 182 -9.43 12.67 10.06
C MET A 182 -9.94 14.03 10.53
N ILE A 183 -9.24 15.13 10.20
CA ILE A 183 -9.65 16.49 10.55
C ILE A 183 -11.00 16.82 9.88
N ARG A 184 -11.15 16.50 8.61
CA ARG A 184 -12.41 16.75 7.87
C ARG A 184 -13.58 15.99 8.49
N HIS A 185 -13.41 14.69 8.76
CA HIS A 185 -14.46 13.86 9.38
C HIS A 185 -14.83 14.40 10.76
N ALA A 186 -13.84 14.74 11.59
CA ALA A 186 -14.09 15.33 12.90
C ALA A 186 -14.94 16.60 12.77
N GLY A 187 -14.55 17.55 11.91
CA GLY A 187 -15.30 18.78 11.70
C GLY A 187 -16.73 18.55 11.17
N VAL A 188 -16.96 17.53 10.33
CA VAL A 188 -18.30 17.16 9.86
C VAL A 188 -19.16 16.61 11.01
N LEU A 189 -18.60 15.72 11.81
CA LEU A 189 -19.30 15.06 12.92
C LEU A 189 -19.56 16.03 14.08
N ASP A 190 -18.58 16.87 14.44
CA ASP A 190 -18.73 17.91 15.48
C ASP A 190 -19.76 18.96 15.06
N GLY A 191 -19.89 19.25 13.76
CA GLY A 191 -20.94 20.08 13.21
C GLY A 191 -22.34 19.44 13.16
N GLY A 192 -22.52 18.24 13.74
CA GLY A 192 -23.81 17.52 13.78
C GLY A 192 -24.22 16.94 12.42
N LYS A 193 -23.31 16.90 11.43
CA LYS A 193 -23.55 16.37 10.10
C LYS A 193 -23.08 14.92 10.00
N ARG A 194 -23.39 14.27 8.87
CA ARG A 194 -22.96 12.89 8.57
C ARG A 194 -21.89 12.90 7.49
N VAL A 195 -20.86 12.08 7.68
CA VAL A 195 -19.93 11.76 6.60
C VAL A 195 -20.65 10.92 5.56
N ILE A 196 -20.48 11.26 4.29
CA ILE A 196 -21.02 10.48 3.16
C ILE A 196 -19.93 9.57 2.57
N PRO A 197 -20.29 8.35 2.10
CA PRO A 197 -19.33 7.49 1.41
C PRO A 197 -18.98 8.09 0.06
N GLU A 198 -17.73 8.46 -0.11
CA GLU A 198 -17.24 9.10 -1.33
C GLU A 198 -15.79 8.75 -1.62
N THR A 199 -15.40 8.81 -2.89
CA THR A 199 -14.00 8.83 -3.30
C THR A 199 -13.52 10.28 -3.30
N ARG A 200 -12.33 10.49 -2.73
CA ARG A 200 -11.69 11.80 -2.63
C ARG A 200 -10.30 11.78 -3.28
N HIS A 201 -9.83 12.94 -3.68
CA HIS A 201 -8.51 13.11 -4.25
C HIS A 201 -7.66 13.99 -3.35
N PHE A 202 -6.49 13.51 -2.98
CA PHE A 202 -5.52 14.28 -2.20
C PHE A 202 -4.73 15.24 -3.11
N HIS A 203 -4.46 16.44 -2.63
CA HIS A 203 -3.65 17.46 -3.29
C HIS A 203 -2.41 17.75 -2.46
N GLU A 204 -1.25 17.46 -3.03
CA GLU A 204 0.03 17.59 -2.29
C GLU A 204 0.40 19.03 -1.99
N ASP A 205 0.08 19.96 -2.89
CA ASP A 205 0.33 21.40 -2.77
C ASP A 205 -0.43 22.02 -1.60
N THR A 206 -1.73 21.75 -1.52
CA THR A 206 -2.60 22.30 -0.48
C THR A 206 -2.68 21.44 0.78
N GLY A 207 -2.36 20.14 0.68
CA GLY A 207 -2.45 19.18 1.77
C GLY A 207 -3.88 18.78 2.18
N VAL A 208 -4.86 19.05 1.34
CA VAL A 208 -6.27 18.73 1.58
C VAL A 208 -6.82 17.77 0.53
N THR A 209 -7.98 17.19 0.83
CA THR A 209 -8.71 16.35 -0.11
C THR A 209 -9.88 17.11 -0.72
N THR A 210 -10.23 16.79 -1.96
CA THR A 210 -11.46 17.26 -2.61
C THR A 210 -12.35 16.10 -3.00
N ALA A 211 -13.67 16.31 -2.98
CA ALA A 211 -14.64 15.30 -3.40
C ALA A 211 -14.41 14.89 -4.85
N GLY A 212 -14.41 13.58 -5.09
CA GLY A 212 -14.49 12.96 -6.39
C GLY A 212 -15.93 12.56 -6.72
N ARG A 213 -16.10 11.37 -7.33
CA ARG A 213 -17.44 10.81 -7.55
C ARG A 213 -18.07 10.36 -6.24
N SER A 214 -19.34 10.66 -6.03
CA SER A 214 -20.14 10.00 -5.00
C SER A 214 -20.32 8.53 -5.38
N LYS A 215 -20.13 7.63 -4.41
CA LYS A 215 -20.44 6.21 -4.57
C LYS A 215 -21.92 5.98 -4.26
N GLU A 216 -22.81 6.48 -5.12
CA GLU A 216 -24.25 6.26 -4.96
C GLU A 216 -24.69 4.84 -5.31
N GLN A 217 -23.88 4.11 -6.07
CA GLN A 217 -24.16 2.71 -6.43
C GLN A 217 -22.88 1.90 -6.37
N ALA A 218 -22.93 0.74 -5.70
CA ALA A 218 -21.91 -0.28 -5.85
C ALA A 218 -21.97 -0.77 -7.31
N GLU A 219 -20.87 -0.62 -8.04
CA GLU A 219 -20.78 -1.15 -9.39
C GLU A 219 -20.86 -2.69 -9.32
N ASP A 220 -21.84 -3.27 -10.00
CA ASP A 220 -21.94 -4.72 -10.18
C ASP A 220 -21.00 -5.12 -11.31
N TYR A 221 -19.80 -5.60 -10.93
CA TYR A 221 -18.80 -6.04 -11.89
C TYR A 221 -19.10 -7.39 -12.53
N ARG A 222 -20.14 -8.10 -12.12
CA ARG A 222 -20.58 -9.39 -12.69
C ARG A 222 -19.41 -10.36 -12.84
N TYR A 223 -18.69 -10.60 -11.73
CA TYR A 223 -17.58 -11.54 -11.73
C TYR A 223 -18.01 -12.92 -12.22
N PHE A 224 -17.19 -13.49 -13.11
CA PHE A 224 -17.30 -14.90 -13.49
C PHE A 224 -15.88 -15.46 -13.73
N PRO A 225 -15.69 -16.80 -13.61
CA PRO A 225 -14.39 -17.42 -13.79
C PRO A 225 -13.74 -17.07 -15.14
N GLU A 226 -12.45 -16.73 -15.12
CA GLU A 226 -11.65 -16.53 -16.32
C GLU A 226 -11.43 -17.87 -17.04
N PRO A 227 -12.03 -18.11 -18.22
CA PRO A 227 -12.00 -19.42 -18.85
C PRO A 227 -10.63 -19.77 -19.44
N ASP A 228 -9.78 -18.77 -19.72
CA ASP A 228 -8.48 -18.98 -20.36
C ASP A 228 -7.35 -19.25 -19.36
N LEU A 229 -7.60 -19.13 -18.06
CA LEU A 229 -6.63 -19.40 -17.01
C LEU A 229 -7.05 -20.57 -16.13
N VAL A 230 -6.15 -21.55 -16.01
CA VAL A 230 -6.37 -22.67 -15.08
C VAL A 230 -6.28 -22.21 -13.62
N PRO A 231 -7.00 -22.85 -12.71
CA PRO A 231 -6.86 -22.59 -11.28
C PRO A 231 -5.43 -22.76 -10.78
N VAL A 232 -5.06 -22.02 -9.76
CA VAL A 232 -3.76 -22.04 -9.11
C VAL A 232 -3.88 -22.85 -7.83
N ASN A 233 -3.16 -23.98 -7.76
CA ASN A 233 -3.14 -24.89 -6.62
C ASN A 233 -1.70 -25.06 -6.13
N PRO A 234 -1.17 -24.17 -5.27
CA PRO A 234 0.18 -24.31 -4.77
C PRO A 234 0.32 -25.57 -3.90
N ASP A 235 1.23 -26.45 -4.26
CA ASP A 235 1.52 -27.62 -3.43
C ASP A 235 2.45 -27.27 -2.25
N ALA A 236 2.51 -28.15 -1.26
CA ALA A 236 3.32 -27.95 -0.07
C ALA A 236 4.82 -27.82 -0.39
N ALA A 237 5.32 -28.54 -1.38
CA ALA A 237 6.73 -28.51 -1.78
C ALA A 237 7.11 -27.14 -2.38
N LEU A 238 6.24 -26.57 -3.21
CA LEU A 238 6.42 -25.21 -3.73
C LEU A 238 6.42 -24.19 -2.59
N ILE A 239 5.46 -24.28 -1.68
CA ILE A 239 5.34 -23.36 -0.55
C ILE A 239 6.60 -23.40 0.32
N GLU A 240 7.10 -24.58 0.69
CA GLU A 240 8.31 -24.73 1.50
C GLU A 240 9.56 -24.24 0.76
N ARG A 241 9.70 -24.52 -0.53
CA ARG A 241 10.80 -23.98 -1.34
C ARG A 241 10.80 -22.44 -1.36
N LEU A 242 9.63 -21.84 -1.56
CA LEU A 242 9.49 -20.39 -1.54
C LEU A 242 9.75 -19.81 -0.15
N ARG A 243 9.30 -20.49 0.91
CA ARG A 243 9.56 -20.09 2.30
C ARG A 243 11.07 -20.08 2.60
N ALA A 244 11.77 -21.13 2.19
CA ALA A 244 13.20 -21.24 2.38
C ALA A 244 14.00 -20.20 1.55
N ALA A 245 13.42 -19.69 0.47
CA ALA A 245 14.05 -18.69 -0.38
C ALA A 245 13.71 -17.23 0.02
N LEU A 246 12.88 -17.03 1.04
CA LEU A 246 12.57 -15.66 1.51
C LEU A 246 13.85 -14.98 2.03
N PRO A 247 14.11 -13.73 1.62
CA PRO A 247 15.15 -12.94 2.26
C PRO A 247 14.79 -12.65 3.73
N GLU A 248 15.80 -12.25 4.49
CA GLU A 248 15.55 -11.76 5.85
C GLU A 248 14.53 -10.62 5.83
N ASN A 249 13.60 -10.65 6.77
CA ASN A 249 12.59 -9.58 6.89
C ASN A 249 13.27 -8.22 7.09
N PRO A 250 12.94 -7.16 6.32
CA PRO A 250 13.61 -5.86 6.42
C PRO A 250 13.61 -5.25 7.82
N ALA A 251 12.52 -5.38 8.59
CA ALA A 251 12.46 -4.87 9.95
C ALA A 251 13.42 -5.64 10.89
N GLU A 252 13.46 -6.97 10.78
CA GLU A 252 14.37 -7.80 11.57
C GLU A 252 15.83 -7.54 11.17
N ARG A 253 16.09 -7.39 9.87
CA ARG A 253 17.41 -7.01 9.37
C ARG A 253 17.87 -5.68 9.97
N ARG A 254 17.04 -4.65 9.93
CA ARG A 254 17.35 -3.34 10.53
C ARG A 254 17.64 -3.47 12.03
N LYS A 255 16.84 -4.23 12.75
CA LYS A 255 17.04 -4.47 14.19
C LYS A 255 18.35 -5.19 14.47
N ARG A 256 18.67 -6.25 13.70
CA ARG A 256 19.93 -6.99 13.80
C ARG A 256 21.12 -6.07 13.54
N LEU A 257 21.12 -5.37 12.41
CA LEU A 257 22.23 -4.51 12.00
C LEU A 257 22.45 -3.34 12.95
N ALA A 258 21.40 -2.76 13.50
CA ALA A 258 21.51 -1.72 14.52
C ALA A 258 22.28 -2.23 15.77
N GLY A 259 21.98 -3.47 16.20
CA GLY A 259 22.69 -4.10 17.32
C GLY A 259 24.13 -4.48 17.00
N GLU A 260 24.37 -5.02 15.80
CA GLU A 260 25.72 -5.48 15.39
C GLU A 260 26.70 -4.33 15.10
N TRP A 261 26.22 -3.25 14.47
CA TRP A 261 27.08 -2.15 14.04
C TRP A 261 27.41 -1.14 15.14
N GLY A 262 26.60 -1.09 16.20
CA GLY A 262 26.79 -0.19 17.33
C GLY A 262 26.70 1.29 16.94
N PHE A 263 25.94 1.63 15.92
CA PHE A 263 25.65 3.02 15.56
C PHE A 263 24.70 3.64 16.58
N ALA A 264 24.84 4.95 16.80
CA ALA A 264 23.80 5.69 17.48
C ALA A 264 22.50 5.63 16.64
N GLU A 265 21.34 5.69 17.30
CA GLU A 265 20.03 5.57 16.64
C GLU A 265 19.87 6.52 15.44
N MET A 266 20.29 7.78 15.62
CA MET A 266 20.23 8.78 14.55
C MET A 266 21.15 8.42 13.38
N GLU A 267 22.34 7.93 13.67
CA GLU A 267 23.30 7.49 12.65
C GLU A 267 22.78 6.31 11.83
N PHE A 268 22.19 5.33 12.50
CA PHE A 268 21.60 4.17 11.83
C PHE A 268 20.40 4.58 10.97
N ARG A 269 19.54 5.46 11.47
CA ARG A 269 18.41 6.01 10.74
C ARG A 269 18.85 6.76 9.48
N ASP A 270 19.94 7.53 9.55
CA ASP A 270 20.49 8.25 8.39
C ASP A 270 20.96 7.27 7.31
N VAL A 271 21.65 6.19 7.70
CA VAL A 271 22.08 5.10 6.80
C VAL A 271 20.87 4.44 6.12
N VAL A 272 19.83 4.13 6.88
CA VAL A 272 18.58 3.55 6.35
C VAL A 272 17.92 4.48 5.35
N ASN A 273 17.77 5.76 5.70
CA ASN A 273 17.14 6.77 4.86
C ASN A 273 17.93 7.04 3.56
N ALA A 274 19.25 6.95 3.62
CA ALA A 274 20.12 7.09 2.46
C ALA A 274 20.15 5.83 1.57
N GLY A 275 19.54 4.72 2.00
CA GLY A 275 19.55 3.45 1.25
C GLY A 275 20.91 2.76 1.24
N LEU A 276 21.73 2.98 2.24
CA LEU A 276 23.14 2.52 2.29
C LEU A 276 23.35 1.20 3.07
N LEU A 277 22.25 0.55 3.53
CA LEU A 277 22.35 -0.68 4.32
C LEU A 277 23.17 -1.77 3.60
N ASP A 278 22.86 -2.05 2.33
CA ASP A 278 23.50 -3.12 1.57
C ASP A 278 24.99 -2.85 1.39
N VAL A 279 25.33 -1.66 0.96
CA VAL A 279 26.72 -1.25 0.71
C VAL A 279 27.56 -1.29 1.99
N ILE A 280 27.02 -0.84 3.11
CA ILE A 280 27.73 -0.85 4.41
C ILE A 280 27.86 -2.29 4.92
N GLU A 281 26.82 -3.12 4.80
CA GLU A 281 26.87 -4.54 5.19
C GLU A 281 27.92 -5.30 4.37
N GLU A 282 27.98 -5.09 3.05
CA GLU A 282 29.01 -5.67 2.17
C GLU A 282 30.42 -5.21 2.55
N ALA A 283 30.61 -3.92 2.83
CA ALA A 283 31.91 -3.40 3.25
C ALA A 283 32.35 -4.01 4.58
N ILE A 284 31.44 -4.19 5.54
CA ILE A 284 31.73 -4.83 6.83
C ILE A 284 32.05 -6.32 6.62
N ALA A 285 31.31 -7.02 5.78
CA ALA A 285 31.58 -8.41 5.41
C ALA A 285 32.98 -8.57 4.75
N ALA A 286 33.43 -7.56 4.01
CA ALA A 286 34.76 -7.48 3.45
C ALA A 286 35.86 -7.08 4.46
N GLY A 287 35.53 -6.87 5.74
CA GLY A 287 36.46 -6.60 6.82
C GLY A 287 36.58 -5.13 7.24
N ALA A 288 35.73 -4.23 6.75
CA ALA A 288 35.69 -2.85 7.22
C ALA A 288 35.07 -2.76 8.62
N LYS A 289 35.56 -1.83 9.44
CA LYS A 289 34.88 -1.51 10.69
C LYS A 289 33.60 -0.69 10.41
N PRO A 290 32.48 -0.94 11.13
CA PRO A 290 31.21 -0.27 10.85
C PRO A 290 31.33 1.27 10.79
N GLN A 291 31.99 1.89 11.76
CA GLN A 291 32.17 3.34 11.78
C GLN A 291 33.05 3.87 10.63
N ALA A 292 33.98 3.07 10.13
CA ALA A 292 34.81 3.43 8.98
C ALA A 292 33.94 3.34 7.68
N ALA A 293 33.23 2.24 7.49
CA ALA A 293 32.35 2.06 6.34
C ALA A 293 31.35 3.22 6.21
N ARG A 294 30.67 3.59 7.32
CA ARG A 294 29.74 4.72 7.34
C ARG A 294 30.35 6.06 6.90
N LYS A 295 31.59 6.31 7.22
CA LYS A 295 32.28 7.60 6.90
C LYS A 295 32.65 7.73 5.42
N TRP A 296 32.69 6.63 4.69
CA TRP A 296 33.07 6.61 3.28
C TRP A 296 31.86 6.78 2.33
N TYR A 297 30.68 6.57 2.84
CA TYR A 297 29.40 6.69 2.15
C TYR A 297 28.49 7.76 2.78
#